data_5022049b80df233d139cc543e4181356
#
_entry.id   5022049b80df233d139cc543e4181356
#
_cell.length_a   1.000
_cell.length_b   1.000
_cell.length_c   1.000
_cell.angle_alpha   90.00
_cell.angle_beta   90.00
_cell.angle_gamma   90.00
#
_symmetry.space_group_name_H-M   'P 1'
#
loop_
_entity.id
_entity.type
_entity.pdbx_description
1 polymer ?
#
loop_
_entity_poly.entity_id
_entity_poly.type
_entity_poly.pdbx_seq_one_letter_code
_entity_poly.pdbx_strand_id
1 'polypeptide(L)'
;MNNVLDDWITELAAALGVDPAALDRDLLLDVARDAAHGVARPAAPLTTFLVGLAAGLRGGGKEAVDDAAAIVQRLIAQRATGSS
;
A
#
# COMPACT_ATOMS: atom_id res chain seq x y z
N MET A 1 6.78 -18.47 -6.19
CA MET A 1 5.87 -18.40 -7.29
C MET A 1 5.66 -17.00 -7.86
N ASN A 2 5.86 -15.96 -7.10
CA ASN A 2 5.70 -14.60 -7.61
C ASN A 2 7.03 -13.97 -7.95
N ASN A 3 7.89 -14.73 -8.62
CA ASN A 3 9.22 -14.26 -8.95
C ASN A 3 9.18 -13.05 -9.88
N VAL A 4 8.22 -13.03 -10.81
CA VAL A 4 8.09 -11.89 -11.73
C VAL A 4 7.79 -10.61 -10.96
N LEU A 5 6.89 -10.69 -10.01
CA LEU A 5 6.51 -9.52 -9.22
C LEU A 5 7.65 -9.09 -8.30
N ASP A 6 8.30 -10.05 -7.65
CA ASP A 6 9.43 -9.75 -6.77
C ASP A 6 10.61 -9.18 -7.55
N ASP A 7 10.88 -9.72 -8.73
CA ASP A 7 11.93 -9.21 -9.60
C ASP A 7 11.63 -7.78 -10.03
N TRP A 8 10.38 -7.52 -10.38
CA TRP A 8 9.96 -6.16 -10.76
C TRP A 8 10.15 -5.19 -9.60
N ILE A 9 9.75 -5.58 -8.39
CA ILE A 9 9.90 -4.74 -7.20
C ILE A 9 11.37 -4.41 -6.97
N THR A 10 12.25 -5.40 -7.11
CA THR A 10 13.68 -5.19 -6.92
C THR A 10 14.22 -4.20 -7.94
N GLU A 11 13.85 -4.39 -9.20
CA GLU A 11 14.31 -3.53 -10.30
C GLU A 11 13.78 -2.11 -10.11
N LEU A 12 12.52 -1.99 -9.77
CA LEU A 12 11.86 -0.70 -9.58
C LEU A 12 12.46 0.07 -8.40
N ALA A 13 12.65 -0.62 -7.28
CA ALA A 13 13.22 -0.01 -6.08
C ALA A 13 14.62 0.53 -6.35
N ALA A 14 15.43 -0.23 -7.09
CA ALA A 14 16.77 0.22 -7.45
C ALA A 14 16.72 1.46 -8.33
N ALA A 15 15.83 1.48 -9.31
CA ALA A 15 15.70 2.61 -10.22
C ALA A 15 15.23 3.86 -9.48
N LEU A 16 14.37 3.69 -8.47
CA LEU A 16 13.82 4.82 -7.72
C LEU A 16 14.68 5.22 -6.52
N GLY A 17 15.73 4.46 -6.22
CA GLY A 17 16.58 4.74 -5.07
C GLY A 17 15.89 4.48 -3.74
N VAL A 18 15.01 3.49 -3.70
CA VAL A 18 14.24 3.14 -2.51
C VAL A 18 14.68 1.78 -2.02
N ASP A 19 14.71 1.61 -0.69
CA ASP A 19 15.03 0.33 -0.07
C ASP A 19 13.82 -0.60 -0.19
N PRO A 20 13.92 -1.72 -0.90
CA PRO A 20 12.78 -2.64 -1.02
C PRO A 20 12.35 -3.26 0.30
N ALA A 21 13.19 -3.22 1.33
CA ALA A 21 12.81 -3.71 2.64
C ALA A 21 11.69 -2.89 3.29
N ALA A 22 11.48 -1.65 2.82
CA ALA A 22 10.39 -0.82 3.30
C ALA A 22 9.03 -1.32 2.80
N LEU A 23 9.03 -2.14 1.76
CA LEU A 23 7.80 -2.63 1.14
C LEU A 23 7.38 -3.97 1.74
N ASP A 24 6.15 -4.02 2.25
CA ASP A 24 5.50 -5.29 2.56
C ASP A 24 4.53 -5.55 1.40
N ARG A 25 4.98 -6.39 0.46
CA ARG A 25 4.23 -6.64 -0.77
C ARG A 25 2.81 -7.12 -0.48
N ASP A 26 2.68 -8.11 0.40
CA ASP A 26 1.38 -8.72 0.65
C ASP A 26 0.44 -7.74 1.34
N LEU A 27 0.95 -6.94 2.26
CA LEU A 27 0.15 -5.91 2.92
C LEU A 27 -0.38 -4.89 1.91
N LEU A 28 0.47 -4.43 1.00
CA LEU A 28 0.06 -3.44 0.02
C LEU A 28 -0.91 -4.00 -1.00
N LEU A 29 -0.75 -5.26 -1.36
CA LEU A 29 -1.73 -5.92 -2.24
C LEU A 29 -3.08 -6.06 -1.55
N ASP A 30 -3.08 -6.33 -0.23
CA ASP A 30 -4.30 -6.39 0.54
C ASP A 30 -4.97 -5.01 0.61
N VAL A 31 -4.20 -3.97 0.85
CA VAL A 31 -4.73 -2.59 0.86
C VAL A 31 -5.36 -2.26 -0.49
N ALA A 32 -4.68 -2.60 -1.58
CA ALA A 32 -5.19 -2.34 -2.92
C ALA A 32 -6.51 -3.06 -3.16
N ARG A 33 -6.59 -4.33 -2.76
CA ARG A 33 -7.82 -5.11 -2.90
C ARG A 33 -8.95 -4.53 -2.07
N ASP A 34 -8.65 -4.17 -0.83
CA ASP A 34 -9.66 -3.62 0.06
C ASP A 34 -10.19 -2.28 -0.46
N ALA A 35 -9.32 -1.44 -1.01
CA ALA A 35 -9.73 -0.18 -1.61
C ALA A 35 -10.60 -0.41 -2.84
N ALA A 36 -10.22 -1.37 -3.67
CA ALA A 36 -10.98 -1.68 -4.89
C ALA A 36 -12.38 -2.17 -4.56
N HIS A 37 -12.51 -3.00 -3.53
CA HIS A 37 -13.79 -3.61 -3.17
C HIS A 37 -14.61 -2.73 -2.24
N GLY A 38 -13.96 -2.01 -1.32
CA GLY A 38 -14.66 -1.21 -0.32
C GLY A 38 -15.00 0.19 -0.77
N VAL A 39 -14.30 0.71 -1.77
CA VAL A 39 -14.54 2.06 -2.28
C VAL A 39 -14.90 2.02 -3.76
N ALA A 40 -13.92 1.76 -4.61
CA ALA A 40 -14.13 1.63 -6.06
C ALA A 40 -12.85 1.07 -6.65
N ARG A 41 -12.97 0.38 -7.78
CA ARG A 41 -11.81 -0.22 -8.42
C ARG A 41 -10.65 0.77 -8.64
N PRO A 42 -10.90 1.96 -9.19
CA PRO A 42 -9.80 2.91 -9.42
C PRO A 42 -9.17 3.45 -8.15
N ALA A 43 -9.79 3.21 -6.99
CA ALA A 43 -9.22 3.66 -5.73
C ALA A 43 -7.95 2.89 -5.35
N ALA A 44 -7.77 1.68 -5.89
CA ALA A 44 -6.64 0.84 -5.51
C ALA A 44 -5.29 1.54 -5.73
N PRO A 45 -4.96 1.99 -6.96
CA PRO A 45 -3.67 2.65 -7.15
C PRO A 45 -3.56 3.98 -6.43
N LEU A 46 -4.66 4.72 -6.32
CA LEU A 46 -4.63 6.01 -5.63
C LEU A 46 -4.37 5.84 -4.14
N THR A 47 -4.99 4.83 -3.56
CA THR A 47 -4.82 4.54 -2.13
C THR A 47 -3.39 4.10 -1.84
N THR A 48 -2.84 3.19 -2.63
CA THR A 48 -1.48 2.73 -2.38
C THR A 48 -0.45 3.82 -2.63
N PHE A 49 -0.69 4.70 -3.60
CA PHE A 49 0.17 5.85 -3.80
C PHE A 49 0.19 6.74 -2.56
N LEU A 50 -0.99 7.03 -2.02
CA LEU A 50 -1.08 7.90 -0.85
C LEU A 50 -0.47 7.26 0.39
N VAL A 51 -0.58 5.95 0.54
CA VAL A 51 0.11 5.23 1.61
C VAL A 51 1.62 5.44 1.50
N GLY A 52 2.15 5.27 0.29
CA GLY A 52 3.58 5.47 0.05
C GLY A 52 4.02 6.90 0.29
N LEU A 53 3.22 7.85 -0.16
CA LEU A 53 3.53 9.27 0.03
C LEU A 53 3.53 9.63 1.52
N ALA A 54 2.50 9.19 2.25
CA ALA A 54 2.40 9.47 3.67
C ALA A 54 3.59 8.87 4.43
N ALA A 55 3.95 7.63 4.09
CA ALA A 55 5.08 6.98 4.73
C ALA A 55 6.38 7.72 4.43
N GLY A 56 6.55 8.17 3.17
CA GLY A 56 7.73 8.91 2.77
C GLY A 56 7.89 10.22 3.51
N LEU A 57 6.77 10.92 3.74
CA LEU A 57 6.79 12.17 4.49
C LEU A 57 7.16 11.98 5.96
N ARG A 58 7.02 10.75 6.46
CA ARG A 58 7.37 10.40 7.84
C ARG A 58 8.75 9.77 7.94
N GLY A 59 9.54 9.88 6.90
CA GLY A 59 10.90 9.36 6.89
C GLY A 59 11.05 8.04 6.17
N GLY A 60 9.97 7.46 5.69
CA GLY A 60 10.00 6.18 4.99
C GLY A 60 10.24 5.02 5.95
N GLY A 61 10.47 3.85 5.42
CA GLY A 61 10.73 2.67 6.22
C GLY A 61 9.48 1.84 6.43
N LYS A 62 9.70 0.59 6.83
CA LYS A 62 8.62 -0.38 6.93
C LYS A 62 7.57 0.03 7.95
N GLU A 63 8.01 0.55 9.09
CA GLU A 63 7.07 0.91 10.15
C GLU A 63 6.13 2.03 9.70
N ALA A 64 6.66 3.04 8.98
CA ALA A 64 5.84 4.12 8.49
C ALA A 64 4.83 3.63 7.46
N VAL A 65 5.23 2.69 6.60
CA VAL A 65 4.33 2.08 5.63
C VAL A 65 3.23 1.28 6.35
N ASP A 66 3.62 0.48 7.33
CA ASP A 66 2.67 -0.33 8.09
C ASP A 66 1.65 0.54 8.81
N ASP A 67 2.09 1.64 9.42
CA ASP A 67 1.21 2.56 10.13
C ASP A 67 0.22 3.21 9.17
N ALA A 68 0.70 3.68 8.03
CA ALA A 68 -0.18 4.30 7.04
C ALA A 68 -1.20 3.30 6.49
N ALA A 69 -0.75 2.08 6.22
CA ALA A 69 -1.65 1.03 5.73
C ALA A 69 -2.74 0.70 6.76
N ALA A 70 -2.37 0.64 8.05
CA ALA A 70 -3.33 0.35 9.10
C ALA A 70 -4.41 1.43 9.18
N ILE A 71 -4.03 2.69 9.04
CA ILE A 71 -4.98 3.80 9.04
C ILE A 71 -5.96 3.64 7.89
N VAL A 72 -5.46 3.33 6.70
CA VAL A 72 -6.29 3.18 5.50
C VAL A 72 -7.25 2.00 5.66
N GLN A 73 -6.75 0.87 6.14
CA GLN A 73 -7.59 -0.31 6.30
C GLN A 73 -8.73 -0.05 7.28
N ARG A 74 -8.44 0.69 8.35
CA ARG A 74 -9.48 1.08 9.31
C ARG A 74 -10.51 1.97 8.66
N LEU A 75 -10.07 2.93 7.86
CA LEU A 75 -10.98 3.84 7.19
C LEU A 75 -11.88 3.11 6.19
N ILE A 76 -11.34 2.16 5.45
CA ILE A 76 -12.12 1.37 4.52
C ILE A 76 -13.16 0.54 5.27
N ALA A 77 -12.76 -0.07 6.38
CA ALA A 77 -13.67 -0.85 7.19
C ALA A 77 -14.81 0.01 7.76
N GLN A 78 -14.50 1.24 8.15
CA GLN A 78 -15.52 2.16 8.65
C GLN A 78 -16.53 2.53 7.57
N ARG A 79 -16.10 2.68 6.33
CA ARG A 79 -17.00 2.96 5.23
C ARG A 79 -17.98 1.80 5.03
N ALA A 80 -17.47 0.58 5.09
CA ALA A 80 -18.30 -0.61 4.91
C ALA A 80 -19.37 -0.70 5.96
N THR A 81 -19.06 -0.36 7.22
CA THR A 81 -20.05 -0.38 8.30
C THR A 81 -20.96 0.85 8.29
N GLY A 82 -20.38 2.00 8.03
CA GLY A 82 -21.10 3.28 8.09
C GLY A 82 -22.07 3.50 6.97
N SER A 83 -21.95 2.77 5.87
CA SER A 83 -22.81 2.98 4.71
C SER A 83 -24.13 2.21 4.80
N SER A 84 -24.33 1.47 5.84
CA SER A 84 -25.59 0.72 6.03
C SER A 84 -26.76 1.58 6.52
#